data_3e48d935be0025a20bb095a8b349e939
#
_entry.id   3e48d935be0025a20bb095a8b349e939
#
_cell.length_a   1.000
_cell.length_b   1.000
_cell.length_c   1.000
_cell.angle_alpha   90.00
_cell.angle_beta   90.00
_cell.angle_gamma   90.00
#
_symmetry.space_group_name_H-M   'P 1'
#
loop_
_entity.id
_entity.type
_entity.pdbx_description
1 polymer ?
#
loop_
_entity_poly.entity_id
_entity_poly.type
_entity_poly.pdbx_seq_one_letter_code
_entity_poly.pdbx_strand_id
1 'polypeptide(L)'
;KNKAEVFDAGLKKFIKKTYQPLLRMSLANPLSSTAVAFSLMLLTLGWVAGGHLKFVFMPSIESDWVTVSVNMPQGTTVDQTKKVVELIEKQTLDLKVQIDKEFPVEGSNFRNIFTYIGDQPNGRRSSMSAGGGEGNNGHLGEMTVELKPSEERDIGSNAIETRLRAAIGELPGPESILISSSLFSAGNAIEVELA
;
A
#
# COMPACT_ATOMS: atom_id res chain seq x y z
N LYS A 1 30.98 -3.85 -39.13
CA LYS A 1 30.50 -5.19 -38.76
C LYS A 1 29.12 -5.01 -38.15
N ASN A 2 28.09 -5.58 -38.78
CA ASN A 2 26.70 -5.45 -38.31
C ASN A 2 26.54 -6.08 -36.95
N LYS A 3 25.85 -5.40 -36.04
CA LYS A 3 25.56 -5.90 -34.66
C LYS A 3 24.89 -7.28 -34.70
N ALA A 4 24.14 -7.56 -35.77
CA ALA A 4 23.51 -8.85 -36.03
C ALA A 4 24.52 -9.99 -36.26
N GLU A 5 25.62 -9.74 -36.96
CA GLU A 5 26.66 -10.78 -37.24
C GLU A 5 27.43 -11.14 -35.96
N VAL A 6 27.71 -10.17 -35.11
CA VAL A 6 28.39 -10.41 -33.81
C VAL A 6 27.48 -11.21 -32.87
N PHE A 7 26.19 -10.90 -32.86
CA PHE A 7 25.19 -11.63 -32.09
C PHE A 7 25.03 -13.08 -32.59
N ASP A 8 24.94 -13.26 -33.89
CA ASP A 8 24.82 -14.59 -34.54
C ASP A 8 26.04 -15.47 -34.27
N ALA A 9 27.26 -14.90 -34.38
CA ALA A 9 28.50 -15.61 -34.06
C ALA A 9 28.57 -15.99 -32.56
N GLY A 10 28.13 -15.11 -31.66
CA GLY A 10 28.03 -15.37 -30.21
C GLY A 10 27.04 -16.50 -29.91
N LEU A 11 25.87 -16.44 -30.52
CA LEU A 11 24.83 -17.45 -30.37
C LEU A 11 25.26 -18.82 -30.85
N LYS A 12 25.89 -18.88 -32.05
CA LYS A 12 26.43 -20.14 -32.59
C LYS A 12 27.53 -20.73 -31.72
N LYS A 13 28.38 -19.88 -31.14
CA LYS A 13 29.41 -20.31 -30.19
C LYS A 13 28.80 -20.86 -28.90
N PHE A 14 27.81 -20.23 -28.35
CA PHE A 14 27.07 -20.67 -27.15
C PHE A 14 26.40 -22.02 -27.43
N ILE A 15 25.68 -22.15 -28.53
CA ILE A 15 24.99 -23.39 -28.91
C ILE A 15 26.01 -24.55 -29.00
N LYS A 16 27.13 -24.33 -29.71
CA LYS A 16 28.11 -25.38 -29.97
C LYS A 16 28.94 -25.76 -28.75
N LYS A 17 29.26 -24.78 -27.88
CA LYS A 17 30.16 -24.99 -26.75
C LYS A 17 29.44 -25.37 -25.45
N THR A 18 28.21 -24.93 -25.28
CA THR A 18 27.47 -25.12 -24.02
C THR A 18 26.21 -25.93 -24.19
N TYR A 19 25.34 -25.55 -25.11
CA TYR A 19 24.03 -26.18 -25.26
C TYR A 19 24.12 -27.63 -25.82
N GLN A 20 24.88 -27.84 -26.91
CA GLN A 20 25.00 -29.16 -27.51
C GLN A 20 25.60 -30.22 -26.57
N PRO A 21 26.71 -29.97 -25.84
CA PRO A 21 27.25 -30.99 -24.95
C PRO A 21 26.30 -31.27 -23.76
N LEU A 22 25.63 -30.24 -23.24
CA LEU A 22 24.64 -30.41 -22.17
C LEU A 22 23.45 -31.24 -22.65
N LEU A 23 22.93 -30.96 -23.82
CA LEU A 23 21.83 -31.71 -24.42
C LEU A 23 22.21 -33.18 -24.65
N ARG A 24 23.43 -33.44 -25.20
CA ARG A 24 23.90 -34.82 -25.39
C ARG A 24 24.05 -35.58 -24.07
N MET A 25 24.57 -34.92 -23.04
CA MET A 25 24.71 -35.51 -21.72
C MET A 25 23.35 -35.84 -21.08
N SER A 26 22.37 -34.95 -21.25
CA SER A 26 21.00 -35.16 -20.79
C SER A 26 20.31 -36.32 -21.51
N LEU A 27 20.49 -36.43 -22.81
CA LEU A 27 19.92 -37.54 -23.61
C LEU A 27 20.65 -38.87 -23.39
N ALA A 28 21.94 -38.86 -23.06
CA ALA A 28 22.69 -40.06 -22.74
C ALA A 28 22.30 -40.69 -21.42
N ASN A 29 21.83 -39.88 -20.45
CA ASN A 29 21.43 -40.31 -19.11
C ASN A 29 20.07 -39.73 -18.72
N PRO A 30 18.96 -40.21 -19.29
CA PRO A 30 17.65 -39.59 -19.08
C PRO A 30 17.16 -39.67 -17.63
N LEU A 31 17.45 -40.73 -16.91
CA LEU A 31 17.11 -40.91 -15.48
C LEU A 31 17.81 -39.86 -14.61
N SER A 32 19.12 -39.63 -14.84
CA SER A 32 19.87 -38.64 -14.09
C SER A 32 19.38 -37.22 -14.38
N SER A 33 19.06 -36.91 -15.64
CA SER A 33 18.53 -35.61 -16.05
C SER A 33 17.17 -35.33 -15.40
N THR A 34 16.30 -36.35 -15.39
CA THR A 34 14.99 -36.23 -14.71
C THR A 34 15.13 -36.05 -13.21
N ALA A 35 16.06 -36.80 -12.58
CA ALA A 35 16.33 -36.66 -11.15
C ALA A 35 16.85 -35.27 -10.79
N VAL A 36 17.75 -34.69 -11.59
CA VAL A 36 18.25 -33.31 -11.40
C VAL A 36 17.12 -32.29 -11.56
N ALA A 37 16.28 -32.43 -12.59
CA ALA A 37 15.14 -31.55 -12.78
C ALA A 37 14.14 -31.59 -11.60
N PHE A 38 13.88 -32.80 -11.11
CA PHE A 38 12.99 -33.00 -9.95
C PHE A 38 13.59 -32.42 -8.65
N SER A 39 14.90 -32.58 -8.46
CA SER A 39 15.61 -32.00 -7.32
C SER A 39 15.58 -30.48 -7.33
N LEU A 40 15.77 -29.85 -8.50
CA LEU A 40 15.66 -28.40 -8.67
C LEU A 40 14.23 -27.91 -8.39
N MET A 41 13.22 -28.65 -8.85
CA MET A 41 11.83 -28.34 -8.57
C MET A 41 11.54 -28.40 -7.06
N LEU A 42 11.96 -29.45 -6.38
CA LEU A 42 11.79 -29.60 -4.94
C LEU A 42 12.54 -28.52 -4.14
N LEU A 43 13.76 -28.15 -4.57
CA LEU A 43 14.52 -27.05 -4.00
C LEU A 43 13.77 -25.73 -4.13
N THR A 44 13.21 -25.43 -5.30
CA THR A 44 12.44 -24.20 -5.55
C THR A 44 11.18 -24.18 -4.70
N LEU A 45 10.44 -25.28 -4.64
CA LEU A 45 9.24 -25.38 -3.80
C LEU A 45 9.58 -25.25 -2.31
N GLY A 46 10.66 -25.89 -1.87
CA GLY A 46 11.17 -25.77 -0.50
C GLY A 46 11.59 -24.35 -0.14
N TRP A 47 12.20 -23.64 -1.09
CA TRP A 47 12.58 -22.24 -0.89
C TRP A 47 11.37 -21.33 -0.72
N VAL A 48 10.35 -21.52 -1.55
CA VAL A 48 9.07 -20.79 -1.45
C VAL A 48 8.33 -21.13 -0.16
N ALA A 49 8.19 -22.43 0.14
CA ALA A 49 7.52 -22.92 1.35
C ALA A 49 8.26 -22.52 2.64
N GLY A 50 9.59 -22.38 2.56
CA GLY A 50 10.42 -21.90 3.68
C GLY A 50 10.23 -20.42 4.03
N GLY A 51 9.30 -19.71 3.37
CA GLY A 51 8.97 -18.31 3.68
C GLY A 51 10.04 -17.28 3.29
N HIS A 52 11.06 -17.70 2.52
CA HIS A 52 12.13 -16.80 2.06
C HIS A 52 11.63 -15.80 1.00
N LEU A 53 10.54 -16.12 0.32
CA LEU A 53 9.85 -15.22 -0.60
C LEU A 53 8.56 -14.75 0.07
N LYS A 54 8.52 -13.49 0.46
CA LYS A 54 7.27 -12.85 0.88
C LYS A 54 6.40 -12.64 -0.34
N PHE A 55 5.39 -13.50 -0.48
CA PHE A 55 4.41 -13.35 -1.55
C PHE A 55 3.43 -12.24 -1.16
N VAL A 56 3.52 -11.11 -1.84
CA VAL A 56 2.56 -10.01 -1.72
C VAL A 56 1.65 -10.06 -2.93
N PHE A 57 0.42 -10.50 -2.75
CA PHE A 57 -0.56 -10.67 -3.83
C PHE A 57 -0.91 -9.33 -4.50
N MET A 58 -1.04 -8.26 -3.69
CA MET A 58 -1.20 -6.89 -4.15
C MET A 58 -0.25 -6.00 -3.34
N PRO A 59 0.82 -5.48 -3.96
CA PRO A 59 1.58 -4.43 -3.31
C PRO A 59 0.67 -3.21 -3.14
N SER A 60 0.64 -2.64 -1.95
CA SER A 60 -0.06 -1.37 -1.72
C SER A 60 0.56 -0.31 -2.62
N ILE A 61 -0.22 0.18 -3.58
CA ILE A 61 0.20 1.30 -4.41
C ILE A 61 0.11 2.54 -3.53
N GLU A 62 1.23 3.23 -3.36
CA GLU A 62 1.26 4.49 -2.61
C GLU A 62 0.31 5.50 -3.25
N SER A 63 -0.52 6.10 -2.43
CA SER A 63 -1.40 7.19 -2.82
C SER A 63 -0.77 8.52 -2.45
N ASP A 64 -1.03 9.54 -3.25
CA ASP A 64 -0.71 10.92 -2.88
C ASP A 64 -1.78 11.54 -1.96
N TRP A 65 -2.67 10.70 -1.45
CA TRP A 65 -3.75 11.08 -0.54
C TRP A 65 -3.70 10.24 0.71
N VAL A 66 -3.84 10.89 1.87
CA VAL A 66 -4.07 10.23 3.16
C VAL A 66 -5.44 10.65 3.66
N THR A 67 -6.32 9.68 3.85
CA THR A 67 -7.70 9.91 4.31
C THR A 67 -7.86 9.44 5.75
N VAL A 68 -8.48 10.26 6.58
CA VAL A 68 -8.87 9.96 7.95
C VAL A 68 -10.39 10.03 8.02
N SER A 69 -11.04 8.88 8.11
CA SER A 69 -12.50 8.78 8.26
C SER A 69 -12.84 8.59 9.75
N VAL A 70 -13.74 9.42 10.25
CA VAL A 70 -14.17 9.43 11.66
C VAL A 70 -15.64 9.07 11.72
N ASN A 71 -15.96 8.00 12.41
CA ASN A 71 -17.33 7.60 12.71
C ASN A 71 -17.61 7.88 14.19
N MET A 72 -18.56 8.74 14.46
CA MET A 72 -19.08 8.99 15.78
C MET A 72 -20.30 8.09 16.05
N PRO A 73 -20.67 7.84 17.30
CA PRO A 73 -21.90 7.10 17.63
C PRO A 73 -23.13 7.74 16.97
N GLN A 74 -24.07 6.90 16.55
CA GLN A 74 -25.32 7.38 15.96
C GLN A 74 -26.06 8.32 16.90
N GLY A 75 -26.57 9.44 16.36
CA GLY A 75 -27.21 10.49 17.14
C GLY A 75 -26.27 11.60 17.62
N THR A 76 -24.96 11.48 17.35
CA THR A 76 -24.01 12.56 17.61
C THR A 76 -24.33 13.78 16.74
N THR A 77 -24.26 14.96 17.34
CA THR A 77 -24.53 16.22 16.63
C THR A 77 -23.34 16.60 15.74
N VAL A 78 -23.64 17.31 14.65
CA VAL A 78 -22.63 17.85 13.72
C VAL A 78 -21.54 18.65 14.46
N ASP A 79 -21.92 19.43 15.49
CA ASP A 79 -20.96 20.24 16.26
C ASP A 79 -19.98 19.39 17.08
N GLN A 80 -20.41 18.22 17.57
CA GLN A 80 -19.53 17.30 18.27
C GLN A 80 -18.55 16.63 17.32
N THR A 81 -19.03 16.17 16.17
CA THR A 81 -18.19 15.60 15.10
C THR A 81 -17.18 16.63 14.62
N LYS A 82 -17.61 17.87 14.42
CA LYS A 82 -16.75 18.99 14.02
C LYS A 82 -15.58 19.19 14.99
N LYS A 83 -15.82 19.20 16.29
CA LYS A 83 -14.76 19.37 17.31
C LYS A 83 -13.71 18.26 17.24
N VAL A 84 -14.13 17.02 17.00
CA VAL A 84 -13.21 15.89 16.87
C VAL A 84 -12.36 16.02 15.60
N VAL A 85 -12.99 16.38 14.48
CA VAL A 85 -12.29 16.56 13.22
C VAL A 85 -11.32 17.75 13.27
N GLU A 86 -11.69 18.86 13.88
CA GLU A 86 -10.81 20.01 14.13
C GLU A 86 -9.60 19.64 15.01
N LEU A 87 -9.79 18.76 16.01
CA LEU A 87 -8.68 18.27 16.82
C LEU A 87 -7.69 17.45 15.98
N ILE A 88 -8.21 16.56 15.14
CA ILE A 88 -7.40 15.75 14.20
C ILE A 88 -6.66 16.64 13.20
N GLU A 89 -7.34 17.65 12.66
CA GLU A 89 -6.73 18.63 11.75
C GLU A 89 -5.57 19.36 12.42
N LYS A 90 -5.74 19.80 13.67
CA LYS A 90 -4.66 20.46 14.42
C LYS A 90 -3.46 19.53 14.62
N GLN A 91 -3.68 18.28 15.00
CA GLN A 91 -2.60 17.30 15.14
C GLN A 91 -1.90 17.02 13.82
N THR A 92 -2.65 17.01 12.71
CA THR A 92 -2.11 16.86 11.37
C THR A 92 -1.24 18.06 10.96
N LEU A 93 -1.65 19.28 11.30
CA LEU A 93 -0.86 20.48 11.06
C LEU A 93 0.43 20.49 11.88
N ASP A 94 0.39 20.05 13.13
CA ASP A 94 1.59 19.91 13.97
C ASP A 94 2.55 18.85 13.39
N LEU A 95 2.01 17.71 12.93
CA LEU A 95 2.78 16.67 12.25
C LEU A 95 3.39 17.17 10.93
N LYS A 96 2.63 17.94 10.15
CA LYS A 96 3.14 18.58 8.92
C LYS A 96 4.42 19.39 9.18
N VAL A 97 4.42 20.21 10.24
CA VAL A 97 5.60 21.03 10.60
C VAL A 97 6.79 20.16 10.96
N GLN A 98 6.56 19.01 11.61
CA GLN A 98 7.63 18.06 11.96
C GLN A 98 8.18 17.37 10.71
N ILE A 99 7.32 16.88 9.83
CA ILE A 99 7.71 16.19 8.60
C ILE A 99 8.45 17.14 7.65
N ASP A 100 7.97 18.36 7.47
CA ASP A 100 8.62 19.34 6.60
C ASP A 100 10.01 19.77 7.11
N LYS A 101 10.27 19.66 8.42
CA LYS A 101 11.61 19.88 9.00
C LYS A 101 12.53 18.69 8.80
N GLU A 102 12.00 17.47 8.93
CA GLU A 102 12.78 16.23 8.83
C GLU A 102 13.08 15.86 7.37
N PHE A 103 12.13 16.10 6.49
CA PHE A 103 12.21 15.84 5.04
C PHE A 103 11.95 17.14 4.27
N PRO A 104 12.96 18.03 4.19
CA PRO A 104 12.80 19.30 3.52
C PRO A 104 12.64 19.11 2.01
N VAL A 105 11.53 19.59 1.47
CA VAL A 105 11.26 19.65 0.03
C VAL A 105 10.96 21.08 -0.38
N GLU A 106 11.05 21.39 -1.67
CA GLU A 106 10.66 22.73 -2.16
C GLU A 106 9.17 22.97 -1.90
N GLY A 107 8.86 23.84 -0.94
CA GLY A 107 7.52 24.10 -0.43
C GLY A 107 7.19 23.23 0.80
N SER A 108 6.27 22.30 0.67
CA SER A 108 5.84 21.39 1.75
C SER A 108 5.53 20.01 1.19
N ASN A 109 5.69 18.95 2.01
CA ASN A 109 5.24 17.59 1.67
C ASN A 109 3.71 17.51 1.57
N PHE A 110 3.00 18.44 2.18
CA PHE A 110 1.53 18.51 2.22
C PHE A 110 1.06 19.66 1.33
N ARG A 111 0.24 19.35 0.32
CA ARG A 111 -0.35 20.35 -0.58
C ARG A 111 -1.58 21.01 0.02
N ASN A 112 -2.60 20.21 0.27
CA ASN A 112 -3.90 20.66 0.74
C ASN A 112 -4.44 19.75 1.84
N ILE A 113 -5.28 20.28 2.69
CA ILE A 113 -6.05 19.54 3.68
C ILE A 113 -7.53 19.88 3.44
N PHE A 114 -8.36 18.89 3.22
CA PHE A 114 -9.79 19.01 3.02
C PHE A 114 -10.50 18.34 4.19
N THR A 115 -11.46 19.02 4.75
CA THR A 115 -12.24 18.55 5.89
C THR A 115 -13.71 18.51 5.52
N TYR A 116 -14.34 17.35 5.68
CA TYR A 116 -15.75 17.12 5.43
C TYR A 116 -16.45 16.76 6.73
N ILE A 117 -17.63 17.36 6.97
CA ILE A 117 -18.46 17.09 8.14
C ILE A 117 -19.85 16.73 7.65
N GLY A 118 -20.38 15.62 8.12
CA GLY A 118 -21.64 15.06 7.66
C GLY A 118 -21.54 14.23 6.38
N ASP A 119 -20.33 14.01 5.86
CA ASP A 119 -20.08 13.16 4.72
C ASP A 119 -18.68 12.54 4.76
N GLN A 120 -18.50 11.44 4.02
CA GLN A 120 -17.23 10.72 3.86
C GLN A 120 -17.03 10.33 2.39
N PRO A 121 -16.66 11.27 1.51
CA PRO A 121 -16.60 11.03 0.09
C PRO A 121 -15.59 9.96 -0.31
N ASN A 122 -14.48 9.80 0.42
CA ASN A 122 -13.46 8.79 0.15
C ASN A 122 -13.66 7.52 1.00
N GLY A 123 -14.21 7.63 2.20
CA GLY A 123 -14.56 6.49 3.05
C GLY A 123 -15.59 5.56 2.39
N ARG A 124 -16.55 6.11 1.65
CA ARG A 124 -17.53 5.34 0.88
C ARG A 124 -16.94 4.56 -0.30
N ARG A 125 -15.82 5.00 -0.86
CA ARG A 125 -15.11 4.25 -1.92
C ARG A 125 -14.41 3.02 -1.38
N SER A 126 -14.02 3.03 -0.12
CA SER A 126 -13.40 1.88 0.56
C SER A 126 -14.42 0.80 0.96
N SER A 127 -15.67 1.18 1.25
CA SER A 127 -16.73 0.22 1.57
C SER A 127 -17.72 0.13 0.43
N MET A 128 -17.64 -0.93 -0.34
CA MET A 128 -18.56 -1.28 -1.44
C MET A 128 -19.99 -1.62 -0.94
N SER A 129 -20.27 -1.39 0.35
CA SER A 129 -21.48 -1.83 1.03
C SER A 129 -22.35 -0.72 1.64
N ALA A 130 -22.08 0.55 1.44
CA ALA A 130 -22.92 1.57 2.01
C ALA A 130 -23.96 2.04 0.97
N GLY A 131 -25.17 1.50 1.07
CA GLY A 131 -26.36 2.03 0.41
C GLY A 131 -26.50 3.52 0.75
N GLY A 132 -26.50 4.38 -0.28
CA GLY A 132 -26.69 5.81 -0.14
C GLY A 132 -28.06 6.13 0.45
N GLY A 133 -28.13 6.30 1.75
CA GLY A 133 -29.26 6.91 2.43
C GLY A 133 -29.00 8.41 2.54
N GLU A 134 -29.86 9.23 1.96
CA GLU A 134 -30.01 10.64 2.30
C GLU A 134 -30.52 10.75 3.74
N GLY A 135 -29.65 10.44 4.71
CA GLY A 135 -29.92 10.56 6.13
C GLY A 135 -29.08 11.67 6.76
N ASN A 136 -29.47 12.14 7.94
CA ASN A 136 -28.70 13.07 8.72
C ASN A 136 -27.38 12.39 9.18
N ASN A 137 -26.32 12.50 8.37
CA ASN A 137 -25.00 11.88 8.58
C ASN A 137 -24.10 12.72 9.52
N GLY A 138 -24.71 13.51 10.41
CA GLY A 138 -23.98 14.39 11.34
C GLY A 138 -22.93 13.69 12.20
N HIS A 139 -22.99 12.37 12.31
CA HIS A 139 -22.04 11.52 13.01
C HIS A 139 -20.81 11.15 12.19
N LEU A 140 -20.78 11.49 10.88
CA LEU A 140 -19.67 11.19 9.98
C LEU A 140 -18.77 12.41 9.79
N GLY A 141 -17.46 12.18 9.79
CA GLY A 141 -16.47 13.19 9.44
C GLY A 141 -15.33 12.56 8.63
N GLU A 142 -14.73 13.34 7.76
CA GLU A 142 -13.56 12.91 7.00
C GLU A 142 -12.58 14.06 6.84
N MET A 143 -11.31 13.75 6.99
CA MET A 143 -10.22 14.65 6.63
C MET A 143 -9.36 13.98 5.57
N THR A 144 -9.14 14.66 4.47
CA THR A 144 -8.28 14.19 3.38
C THR A 144 -7.10 15.12 3.22
N VAL A 145 -5.92 14.56 3.29
CA VAL A 145 -4.65 15.25 3.11
C VAL A 145 -4.10 14.93 1.73
N GLU A 146 -3.93 15.95 0.91
CA GLU A 146 -3.21 15.84 -0.36
C GLU A 146 -1.72 16.05 -0.12
N LEU A 147 -0.94 15.06 -0.50
CA LEU A 147 0.52 15.08 -0.43
C LEU A 147 1.09 15.52 -1.77
N LYS A 148 2.36 15.93 -1.79
CA LYS A 148 3.11 16.02 -3.03
C LYS A 148 3.19 14.66 -3.72
N PRO A 149 3.34 14.60 -5.05
CA PRO A 149 3.59 13.35 -5.76
C PRO A 149 4.76 12.56 -5.14
N SER A 150 4.65 11.24 -5.13
CA SER A 150 5.66 10.35 -4.52
C SER A 150 7.07 10.55 -5.08
N GLU A 151 7.17 11.03 -6.32
CA GLU A 151 8.44 11.34 -6.99
C GLU A 151 9.12 12.63 -6.50
N GLU A 152 8.36 13.52 -5.84
CA GLU A 152 8.82 14.83 -5.35
C GLU A 152 9.01 14.86 -3.83
N ARG A 153 8.85 13.73 -3.13
CA ARG A 153 8.96 13.61 -1.67
C ARG A 153 9.85 12.45 -1.25
N ASP A 154 10.62 12.64 -0.19
CA ASP A 154 11.53 11.62 0.37
C ASP A 154 10.86 10.73 1.42
N ILE A 155 9.57 10.97 1.73
CA ILE A 155 8.80 10.18 2.70
C ILE A 155 7.59 9.52 2.04
N GLY A 156 7.43 8.19 2.20
CA GLY A 156 6.29 7.45 1.68
C GLY A 156 4.98 7.77 2.41
N SER A 157 3.85 7.65 1.70
CA SER A 157 2.51 7.88 2.27
C SER A 157 2.20 6.95 3.44
N ASN A 158 2.65 5.70 3.40
CA ASN A 158 2.50 4.74 4.49
C ASN A 158 3.24 5.17 5.77
N ALA A 159 4.41 5.82 5.63
CA ALA A 159 5.15 6.34 6.77
C ALA A 159 4.43 7.55 7.39
N ILE A 160 3.85 8.41 6.54
CA ILE A 160 3.01 9.54 6.98
C ILE A 160 1.76 9.01 7.70
N GLU A 161 1.07 8.01 7.15
CA GLU A 161 -0.08 7.35 7.79
C GLU A 161 0.27 6.83 9.17
N THR A 162 1.39 6.11 9.30
CA THR A 162 1.83 5.53 10.58
C THR A 162 2.11 6.63 11.62
N ARG A 163 2.76 7.71 11.21
CA ARG A 163 3.04 8.86 12.09
C ARG A 163 1.76 9.61 12.46
N LEU A 164 0.85 9.75 11.51
CA LEU A 164 -0.45 10.38 11.75
C LEU A 164 -1.29 9.57 12.73
N ARG A 165 -1.31 8.24 12.57
CA ARG A 165 -1.96 7.33 13.50
C ARG A 165 -1.38 7.44 14.91
N ALA A 166 -0.06 7.55 15.03
CA ALA A 166 0.61 7.75 16.32
C ALA A 166 0.33 9.13 16.93
N ALA A 167 0.22 10.18 16.10
CA ALA A 167 -0.07 11.53 16.54
C ALA A 167 -1.52 11.70 17.02
N ILE A 168 -2.48 11.09 16.30
CA ILE A 168 -3.90 11.11 16.66
C ILE A 168 -4.14 10.29 17.93
N GLY A 169 -3.46 9.12 18.07
CA GLY A 169 -3.60 8.23 19.21
C GLY A 169 -5.05 7.77 19.41
N GLU A 170 -5.40 7.45 20.66
CA GLU A 170 -6.76 7.09 21.04
C GLU A 170 -7.54 8.34 21.46
N LEU A 171 -8.51 8.73 20.65
CA LEU A 171 -9.40 9.84 20.94
C LEU A 171 -10.69 9.31 21.60
N PRO A 172 -11.11 9.88 22.75
CA PRO A 172 -12.39 9.55 23.34
C PRO A 172 -13.53 10.18 22.51
N GLY A 173 -14.56 9.39 22.24
CA GLY A 173 -15.76 9.84 21.54
C GLY A 173 -16.05 9.17 20.21
N PRO A 174 -15.12 9.05 19.27
CA PRO A 174 -15.33 8.29 18.05
C PRO A 174 -15.57 6.80 18.33
N GLU A 175 -16.51 6.21 17.59
CA GLU A 175 -16.72 4.75 17.55
C GLU A 175 -15.59 4.07 16.76
N SER A 176 -15.17 4.71 15.67
CA SER A 176 -14.01 4.25 14.88
C SER A 176 -13.32 5.40 14.17
N ILE A 177 -11.99 5.29 14.05
CA ILE A 177 -11.16 6.15 13.22
C ILE A 177 -10.39 5.26 12.26
N LEU A 178 -10.64 5.43 10.96
CA LEU A 178 -9.93 4.71 9.90
C LEU A 178 -8.98 5.67 9.18
N ILE A 179 -7.70 5.32 9.15
CA ILE A 179 -6.69 6.08 8.43
C ILE A 179 -6.19 5.20 7.28
N SER A 180 -6.17 5.73 6.07
CA SER A 180 -5.75 5.01 4.87
C SER A 180 -4.93 5.93 3.96
N SER A 181 -3.80 5.42 3.49
CA SER A 181 -2.91 6.06 2.52
C SER A 181 -2.80 5.31 1.20
N SER A 182 -3.62 4.27 1.00
CA SER A 182 -3.60 3.46 -0.21
C SER A 182 -4.85 3.70 -1.07
N LEU A 183 -4.66 3.67 -2.40
CA LEU A 183 -5.76 3.78 -3.37
C LEU A 183 -6.70 2.55 -3.33
N PHE A 184 -6.18 1.42 -2.91
CA PHE A 184 -6.93 0.17 -2.76
C PHE A 184 -6.56 -0.47 -1.43
N SER A 185 -7.52 -0.55 -0.53
CA SER A 185 -7.44 -1.40 0.65
C SER A 185 -8.18 -2.70 0.36
N ALA A 186 -7.49 -3.82 0.47
CA ALA A 186 -8.09 -5.15 0.32
C ALA A 186 -8.96 -5.56 1.53
N GLY A 187 -9.39 -4.60 2.34
CA GLY A 187 -10.08 -4.80 3.61
C GLY A 187 -9.12 -4.97 4.79
N ASN A 188 -9.64 -4.97 5.99
CA ASN A 188 -8.87 -5.27 7.19
C ASN A 188 -8.47 -6.75 7.18
N ALA A 189 -7.22 -7.03 7.51
CA ALA A 189 -6.71 -8.42 7.53
C ALA A 189 -7.43 -9.30 8.57
N ILE A 190 -8.09 -8.70 9.55
CA ILE A 190 -8.88 -9.38 10.58
C ILE A 190 -10.04 -8.45 10.94
N GLU A 191 -11.27 -8.88 10.70
CA GLU A 191 -12.50 -8.28 11.22
C GLU A 191 -13.04 -9.24 12.29
N VAL A 192 -12.99 -8.82 13.55
CA VAL A 192 -13.54 -9.60 14.68
C VAL A 192 -14.86 -8.97 15.05
N GLU A 193 -15.96 -9.59 14.66
CA GLU A 193 -17.28 -9.28 15.18
C GLU A 193 -17.46 -9.98 16.51
N LEU A 194 -17.59 -9.20 17.59
CA LEU A 194 -18.00 -9.70 18.90
C LEU A 194 -19.52 -9.69 18.93
N ALA A 195 -20.13 -10.87 18.94
CA ALA A 195 -21.56 -11.08 19.11
C ALA A 195 -21.98 -10.92 20.56
#